data_127f6aa760c74bbdddeda2a709264c4a
#
_entry.id   127f6aa760c74bbdddeda2a709264c4a
#
_cell.length_a   1.000
_cell.length_b   1.000
_cell.length_c   1.000
_cell.angle_alpha   90.00
_cell.angle_beta   90.00
_cell.angle_gamma   90.00
#
_symmetry.space_group_name_H-M   'P 1'
#
loop_
_entity.id
_entity.type
_entity.pdbx_description
1 polymer ?
#
loop_
_entity_poly.entity_id
_entity_poly.type
_entity_poly.pdbx_seq_one_letter_code
_entity_poly.pdbx_strand_id
1 'polypeptide(L)'
;TEFVKRPQIGAKGMVYARVEADGNVKSSVDKFYTQEVLQEMKAAFGAKPGDLILILSGDDAMKTRKQLNELRLEMGNQLGLRDKNKFALLWVVDFPMFEWSEEEGRLMAMHHPFTHPKDEDIPLLDTDPAAVRADAYDMVCNGIEVGGGSIRIHDSKLQDKMFQLLGFTEEKAQERFGFLMNAFKYGAPPHGGL
;
A
#
# COMPACT_ATOMS: atom_id res chain seq x y z
N THR A 1 -18.21 -9.01 -13.00
CA THR A 1 -18.27 -7.52 -13.08
C THR A 1 -19.08 -6.97 -11.91
N GLU A 2 -20.22 -7.54 -11.56
CA GLU A 2 -21.09 -7.04 -10.47
C GLU A 2 -20.44 -7.11 -9.09
N PHE A 3 -19.57 -8.10 -8.85
CA PHE A 3 -18.84 -8.24 -7.60
C PHE A 3 -18.06 -6.97 -7.22
N VAL A 4 -17.34 -6.38 -8.18
CA VAL A 4 -16.48 -5.20 -7.92
C VAL A 4 -17.25 -3.91 -7.67
N LYS A 5 -18.55 -3.88 -8.03
CA LYS A 5 -19.44 -2.73 -7.79
C LYS A 5 -20.05 -2.73 -6.38
N ARG A 6 -19.89 -3.82 -5.61
CA ARG A 6 -20.38 -3.88 -4.24
C ARG A 6 -19.80 -2.75 -3.39
N PRO A 7 -20.55 -2.17 -2.43
CA PRO A 7 -20.11 -1.02 -1.63
C PRO A 7 -18.76 -1.24 -0.93
N GLN A 8 -18.46 -2.48 -0.54
CA GLN A 8 -17.21 -2.86 0.13
C GLN A 8 -15.97 -2.68 -0.78
N ILE A 9 -16.16 -2.78 -2.11
CA ILE A 9 -15.10 -2.63 -3.11
C ILE A 9 -15.19 -1.28 -3.77
N GLY A 10 -16.40 -0.88 -4.18
CA GLY A 10 -16.71 0.44 -4.73
C GLY A 10 -16.02 0.76 -6.06
N ALA A 11 -15.67 -0.25 -6.87
CA ALA A 11 -15.15 -0.03 -8.20
C ALA A 11 -16.28 0.29 -9.18
N LYS A 12 -16.05 1.24 -10.08
CA LYS A 12 -17.04 1.64 -11.10
C LYS A 12 -17.30 0.55 -12.14
N GLY A 13 -16.30 -0.31 -12.37
CA GLY A 13 -16.36 -1.39 -13.33
C GLY A 13 -15.10 -2.24 -13.32
N MET A 14 -15.06 -3.24 -14.19
CA MET A 14 -13.91 -4.12 -14.36
C MET A 14 -13.79 -4.47 -15.83
N VAL A 15 -12.58 -4.36 -16.36
CA VAL A 15 -12.22 -4.87 -17.68
C VAL A 15 -11.76 -6.31 -17.52
N TYR A 16 -12.09 -7.16 -18.48
CA TYR A 16 -11.55 -8.50 -18.59
C TYR A 16 -10.97 -8.74 -19.97
N ALA A 17 -9.95 -9.57 -20.05
CA ALA A 17 -9.42 -10.11 -21.29
C ALA A 17 -9.27 -11.63 -21.14
N ARG A 18 -9.92 -12.40 -22.00
CA ARG A 18 -9.88 -13.86 -22.03
C ARG A 18 -9.00 -14.30 -23.19
N VAL A 19 -8.09 -15.22 -22.93
CA VAL A 19 -7.30 -15.88 -23.95
C VAL A 19 -8.08 -17.09 -24.46
N GLU A 20 -8.55 -17.02 -25.70
CA GLU A 20 -9.31 -18.10 -26.35
C GLU A 20 -8.39 -19.28 -26.71
N ALA A 21 -8.98 -20.44 -27.04
CA ALA A 21 -8.24 -21.66 -27.35
C ALA A 21 -7.28 -21.52 -28.56
N ASP A 22 -7.64 -20.67 -29.51
CA ASP A 22 -6.81 -20.33 -30.69
C ASP A 22 -5.70 -19.34 -30.39
N GLY A 23 -5.59 -18.85 -29.14
CA GLY A 23 -4.62 -17.88 -28.68
C GLY A 23 -5.01 -16.43 -28.88
N ASN A 24 -6.15 -16.15 -29.52
CA ASN A 24 -6.70 -14.82 -29.64
C ASN A 24 -7.19 -14.29 -28.28
N VAL A 25 -7.23 -12.97 -28.13
CA VAL A 25 -7.71 -12.33 -26.92
C VAL A 25 -9.06 -11.68 -27.16
N LYS A 26 -10.07 -12.06 -26.36
CA LYS A 26 -11.38 -11.43 -26.35
C LYS A 26 -11.53 -10.60 -25.08
N SER A 27 -11.91 -9.34 -25.22
CA SER A 27 -11.99 -8.40 -24.10
C SER A 27 -13.36 -7.70 -24.05
N SER A 28 -13.72 -7.24 -22.86
CA SER A 28 -14.86 -6.33 -22.68
C SER A 28 -14.65 -4.95 -23.35
N VAL A 29 -13.44 -4.67 -23.78
CA VAL A 29 -13.02 -3.40 -24.41
C VAL A 29 -12.50 -3.56 -25.84
N ASP A 30 -12.85 -4.65 -26.53
CA ASP A 30 -12.45 -4.93 -27.93
C ASP A 30 -12.71 -3.78 -28.89
N LYS A 31 -13.73 -2.97 -28.59
CA LYS A 31 -14.08 -1.79 -29.41
C LYS A 31 -13.05 -0.67 -29.35
N PHE A 32 -12.19 -0.67 -28.33
CA PHE A 32 -11.25 0.41 -28.06
C PHE A 32 -9.79 0.02 -28.31
N TYR A 33 -9.51 -1.28 -28.43
CA TYR A 33 -8.14 -1.80 -28.57
C TYR A 33 -8.05 -2.75 -29.75
N THR A 34 -6.94 -2.64 -30.50
CA THR A 34 -6.66 -3.57 -31.60
C THR A 34 -6.20 -4.93 -31.04
N GLN A 35 -6.24 -5.97 -31.88
CA GLN A 35 -5.76 -7.29 -31.46
C GLN A 35 -4.26 -7.28 -31.10
N GLU A 36 -3.45 -6.44 -31.75
CA GLU A 36 -2.04 -6.27 -31.43
C GLU A 36 -1.84 -5.83 -29.98
N VAL A 37 -2.56 -4.80 -29.53
CA VAL A 37 -2.51 -4.29 -28.15
C VAL A 37 -3.00 -5.36 -27.15
N LEU A 38 -4.04 -6.11 -27.48
CA LEU A 38 -4.53 -7.20 -26.63
C LEU A 38 -3.53 -8.36 -26.55
N GLN A 39 -2.78 -8.65 -27.63
CA GLN A 39 -1.69 -9.63 -27.60
C GLN A 39 -0.48 -9.16 -26.78
N GLU A 40 -0.14 -7.87 -26.84
CA GLU A 40 0.87 -7.28 -25.95
C GLU A 40 0.48 -7.42 -24.47
N MET A 41 -0.79 -7.13 -24.15
CA MET A 41 -1.33 -7.35 -22.81
C MET A 41 -1.20 -8.82 -22.38
N LYS A 42 -1.63 -9.76 -23.21
CA LYS A 42 -1.47 -11.20 -22.96
C LYS A 42 -0.01 -11.56 -22.68
N ALA A 43 0.92 -11.05 -23.49
CA ALA A 43 2.36 -11.30 -23.32
C ALA A 43 2.90 -10.73 -22.02
N ALA A 44 2.51 -9.52 -21.64
CA ALA A 44 2.91 -8.87 -20.39
C ALA A 44 2.50 -9.66 -19.14
N PHE A 45 1.36 -10.35 -19.19
CA PHE A 45 0.88 -11.23 -18.11
C PHE A 45 1.37 -12.69 -18.24
N GLY A 46 2.08 -13.04 -19.32
CA GLY A 46 2.44 -14.43 -19.60
C GLY A 46 1.23 -15.36 -19.75
N ALA A 47 0.08 -14.80 -20.14
CA ALA A 47 -1.19 -15.53 -20.15
C ALA A 47 -1.26 -16.54 -21.31
N LYS A 48 -1.91 -17.68 -21.05
CA LYS A 48 -2.04 -18.83 -21.94
C LYS A 48 -3.50 -19.04 -22.35
N PRO A 49 -3.77 -19.80 -23.41
CA PRO A 49 -5.13 -20.21 -23.76
C PRO A 49 -5.90 -20.76 -22.54
N GLY A 50 -7.09 -20.23 -22.30
CA GLY A 50 -7.93 -20.52 -21.16
C GLY A 50 -7.81 -19.56 -19.99
N ASP A 51 -6.77 -18.71 -19.97
CA ASP A 51 -6.58 -17.72 -18.90
C ASP A 51 -7.52 -16.52 -19.04
N LEU A 52 -7.81 -15.92 -17.90
CA LEU A 52 -8.63 -14.71 -17.77
C LEU A 52 -7.84 -13.63 -17.02
N ILE A 53 -7.60 -12.52 -17.69
CA ILE A 53 -6.99 -11.33 -17.07
C ILE A 53 -8.11 -10.41 -16.59
N LEU A 54 -8.06 -9.97 -15.35
CA LEU A 54 -9.00 -9.03 -14.74
C LEU A 54 -8.27 -7.73 -14.41
N ILE A 55 -8.85 -6.59 -14.80
CA ILE A 55 -8.21 -5.28 -14.68
C ILE A 55 -9.16 -4.32 -13.99
N LEU A 56 -8.68 -3.67 -12.96
CA LEU A 56 -9.30 -2.51 -12.35
C LEU A 56 -8.40 -1.28 -12.57
N SER A 57 -9.02 -0.15 -12.81
CA SER A 57 -8.32 1.14 -12.95
C SER A 57 -9.07 2.23 -12.21
N GLY A 58 -8.35 3.23 -11.73
CA GLY A 58 -8.91 4.39 -11.03
C GLY A 58 -7.87 5.49 -10.89
N ASP A 59 -8.32 6.67 -10.49
CA ASP A 59 -7.50 7.86 -10.36
C ASP A 59 -6.67 7.84 -9.07
N ASP A 60 -7.14 7.11 -8.06
CA ASP A 60 -6.49 6.92 -6.77
C ASP A 60 -5.83 5.54 -6.71
N ALA A 61 -4.50 5.53 -6.62
CA ALA A 61 -3.69 4.32 -6.61
C ALA A 61 -3.96 3.45 -5.38
N MET A 62 -4.11 4.05 -4.18
CA MET A 62 -4.34 3.30 -2.94
C MET A 62 -5.72 2.67 -2.93
N LYS A 63 -6.74 3.40 -3.36
CA LYS A 63 -8.10 2.89 -3.52
C LYS A 63 -8.14 1.75 -4.53
N THR A 64 -7.49 1.89 -5.68
CA THR A 64 -7.43 0.86 -6.71
C THR A 64 -6.73 -0.40 -6.20
N ARG A 65 -5.64 -0.27 -5.44
CA ARG A 65 -4.94 -1.40 -4.82
C ARG A 65 -5.81 -2.14 -3.80
N LYS A 66 -6.57 -1.41 -2.96
CA LYS A 66 -7.54 -2.01 -2.03
C LYS A 66 -8.62 -2.80 -2.78
N GLN A 67 -9.16 -2.24 -3.86
CA GLN A 67 -10.15 -2.90 -4.72
C GLN A 67 -9.58 -4.17 -5.39
N LEU A 68 -8.35 -4.12 -5.88
CA LEU A 68 -7.65 -5.27 -6.47
C LEU A 68 -7.40 -6.36 -5.43
N ASN A 69 -7.07 -5.99 -4.18
CA ASN A 69 -6.91 -6.95 -3.10
C ASN A 69 -8.20 -7.73 -2.85
N GLU A 70 -9.33 -7.06 -2.75
CA GLU A 70 -10.64 -7.70 -2.55
C GLU A 70 -11.00 -8.63 -3.73
N LEU A 71 -10.74 -8.19 -4.96
CA LEU A 71 -10.93 -9.02 -6.16
C LEU A 71 -10.05 -10.27 -6.13
N ARG A 72 -8.77 -10.11 -5.76
CA ARG A 72 -7.81 -11.21 -5.63
C ARG A 72 -8.29 -12.24 -4.61
N LEU A 73 -8.74 -11.78 -3.43
CA LEU A 73 -9.24 -12.66 -2.38
C LEU A 73 -10.49 -13.43 -2.80
N GLU A 74 -11.41 -12.76 -3.50
CA GLU A 74 -12.62 -13.41 -4.02
C GLU A 74 -12.28 -14.47 -5.08
N MET A 75 -11.39 -14.15 -6.02
CA MET A 75 -10.95 -15.11 -7.04
C MET A 75 -10.23 -16.31 -6.39
N GLY A 76 -9.38 -16.06 -5.40
CA GLY A 76 -8.74 -17.11 -4.64
C GLY A 76 -9.73 -18.04 -3.92
N ASN A 77 -10.83 -17.48 -3.40
CA ASN A 77 -11.91 -18.26 -2.79
C ASN A 77 -12.68 -19.09 -3.83
N GLN A 78 -13.11 -18.48 -4.94
CA GLN A 78 -13.88 -19.15 -5.98
C GLN A 78 -13.10 -20.30 -6.65
N LEU A 79 -11.79 -20.14 -6.79
CA LEU A 79 -10.90 -21.12 -7.40
C LEU A 79 -10.35 -22.14 -6.38
N GLY A 80 -10.73 -22.05 -5.10
CA GLY A 80 -10.26 -22.95 -4.05
C GLY A 80 -8.75 -22.87 -3.77
N LEU A 81 -8.11 -21.71 -4.08
CA LEU A 81 -6.67 -21.51 -3.92
C LEU A 81 -6.27 -21.13 -2.49
N ARG A 82 -7.24 -20.80 -1.65
CA ARG A 82 -7.00 -20.42 -0.25
C ARG A 82 -7.10 -21.65 0.65
N ASP A 83 -5.95 -22.24 0.95
CA ASP A 83 -5.85 -23.39 1.86
C ASP A 83 -5.58 -22.91 3.29
N LYS A 84 -6.55 -23.10 4.19
CA LYS A 84 -6.45 -22.69 5.60
C LYS A 84 -5.42 -23.47 6.41
N ASN A 85 -4.94 -24.59 5.90
CA ASN A 85 -3.96 -25.44 6.57
C ASN A 85 -2.51 -25.09 6.15
N LYS A 86 -2.34 -24.15 5.22
CA LYS A 86 -1.03 -23.65 4.81
C LYS A 86 -0.78 -22.27 5.41
N PHE A 87 0.39 -22.10 6.00
CA PHE A 87 0.88 -20.82 6.49
C PHE A 87 1.87 -20.26 5.50
N ALA A 88 1.52 -19.13 4.87
CA ALA A 88 2.36 -18.40 3.94
C ALA A 88 2.73 -17.07 4.57
N LEU A 89 4.01 -16.92 4.89
CA LEU A 89 4.57 -15.71 5.50
C LEU A 89 5.20 -14.83 4.42
N LEU A 90 5.06 -13.53 4.59
CA LEU A 90 5.76 -12.52 3.80
C LEU A 90 6.02 -11.26 4.63
N TRP A 91 6.97 -10.46 4.20
CA TRP A 91 7.19 -9.11 4.71
C TRP A 91 6.52 -8.08 3.78
N VAL A 92 5.83 -7.14 4.40
CA VAL A 92 5.40 -5.91 3.73
C VAL A 92 6.34 -4.80 4.17
N VAL A 93 6.88 -4.07 3.22
CA VAL A 93 7.87 -2.99 3.42
C VAL A 93 7.53 -1.81 2.51
N ASP A 94 8.31 -0.74 2.61
CA ASP A 94 8.15 0.46 1.78
C ASP A 94 6.77 1.13 1.92
N PHE A 95 6.26 1.16 3.14
CA PHE A 95 5.02 1.87 3.45
C PHE A 95 5.16 3.37 3.15
N PRO A 96 4.09 4.04 2.69
CA PRO A 96 4.05 5.50 2.73
C PRO A 96 4.30 5.99 4.16
N MET A 97 5.09 7.04 4.31
CA MET A 97 5.34 7.67 5.61
C MET A 97 4.11 8.41 6.11
N PHE A 98 3.40 9.03 5.19
CA PHE A 98 2.24 9.87 5.46
C PHE A 98 1.04 9.44 4.64
N GLU A 99 -0.14 9.76 5.14
CA GLU A 99 -1.40 9.74 4.40
C GLU A 99 -2.09 11.09 4.52
N TRP A 100 -2.82 11.47 3.49
CA TRP A 100 -3.64 12.69 3.53
C TRP A 100 -4.96 12.40 4.21
N SER A 101 -5.30 13.19 5.24
CA SER A 101 -6.60 13.15 5.87
C SER A 101 -7.50 14.24 5.29
N GLU A 102 -8.55 13.85 4.59
CA GLU A 102 -9.56 14.79 4.09
C GLU A 102 -10.32 15.47 5.24
N GLU A 103 -10.52 14.78 6.36
CA GLU A 103 -11.21 15.30 7.53
C GLU A 103 -10.39 16.37 8.24
N GLU A 104 -9.09 16.12 8.41
CA GLU A 104 -8.17 17.03 9.11
C GLU A 104 -7.53 18.07 8.17
N GLY A 105 -7.62 17.88 6.85
CA GLY A 105 -7.02 18.74 5.84
C GLY A 105 -5.49 18.80 5.93
N ARG A 106 -4.83 17.73 6.36
CA ARG A 106 -3.38 17.68 6.58
C ARG A 106 -2.81 16.27 6.42
N LEU A 107 -1.49 16.19 6.38
CA LEU A 107 -0.78 14.92 6.46
C LEU A 107 -0.90 14.30 7.86
N MET A 108 -1.14 13.01 7.89
CA MET A 108 -1.12 12.18 9.09
C MET A 108 -0.01 11.13 8.95
N ALA A 109 0.60 10.71 10.06
CA ALA A 109 1.52 9.60 10.03
C ALA A 109 0.76 8.31 9.72
N MET A 110 1.25 7.51 8.76
CA MET A 110 0.64 6.21 8.43
C MET A 110 0.71 5.25 9.63
N HIS A 111 1.80 5.25 10.36
CA HIS A 111 2.02 4.43 11.56
C HIS A 111 2.01 5.31 12.82
N HIS A 112 3.13 5.96 13.10
CA HIS A 112 3.26 6.88 14.23
C HIS A 112 4.42 7.88 14.00
N PRO A 113 4.46 9.03 14.72
CA PRO A 113 5.41 10.11 14.44
C PRO A 113 6.86 9.80 14.76
N PHE A 114 7.16 8.66 15.38
CA PHE A 114 8.53 8.23 15.72
C PHE A 114 9.13 7.24 14.72
N THR A 115 8.40 6.89 13.68
CA THR A 115 8.88 6.06 12.57
C THR A 115 9.93 6.82 11.77
N HIS A 116 11.08 6.19 11.50
CA HIS A 116 12.12 6.76 10.66
C HIS A 116 11.70 6.72 9.18
N PRO A 117 11.84 7.81 8.42
CA PRO A 117 11.77 7.73 6.97
C PRO A 117 12.96 6.92 6.43
N LYS A 118 12.86 6.37 5.23
CA LYS A 118 14.04 5.80 4.57
C LYS A 118 15.09 6.87 4.36
N ASP A 119 16.37 6.54 4.57
CA ASP A 119 17.47 7.51 4.51
C ASP A 119 17.52 8.25 3.17
N GLU A 120 17.32 7.52 2.08
CA GLU A 120 17.29 8.09 0.73
C GLU A 120 16.12 9.04 0.48
N ASP A 121 15.04 8.94 1.27
CA ASP A 121 13.84 9.77 1.12
C ASP A 121 13.82 11.00 2.06
N ILE A 122 14.78 11.12 3.00
CA ILE A 122 14.86 12.26 3.92
C ILE A 122 14.82 13.62 3.19
N PRO A 123 15.54 13.83 2.06
CA PRO A 123 15.46 15.09 1.32
C PRO A 123 14.05 15.42 0.78
N LEU A 124 13.20 14.41 0.56
CA LEU A 124 11.83 14.61 0.09
C LEU A 124 10.91 15.22 1.14
N LEU A 125 11.28 15.17 2.43
CA LEU A 125 10.51 15.81 3.49
C LEU A 125 10.35 17.33 3.28
N ASP A 126 11.26 17.97 2.52
CA ASP A 126 11.21 19.39 2.20
C ASP A 126 10.51 19.72 0.88
N THR A 127 10.41 18.74 -0.02
CA THR A 127 9.97 18.96 -1.40
C THR A 127 8.70 18.22 -1.77
N ASP A 128 8.56 17.00 -1.34
CA ASP A 128 7.40 16.16 -1.61
C ASP A 128 7.19 15.14 -0.46
N PRO A 129 6.69 15.58 0.70
CA PRO A 129 6.48 14.70 1.85
C PRO A 129 5.57 13.49 1.56
N ALA A 130 4.64 13.64 0.60
CA ALA A 130 3.71 12.56 0.24
C ALA A 130 4.41 11.36 -0.44
N ALA A 131 5.58 11.57 -1.03
CA ALA A 131 6.38 10.52 -1.67
C ALA A 131 7.35 9.81 -0.69
N VAL A 132 7.51 10.29 0.54
CA VAL A 132 8.42 9.72 1.53
C VAL A 132 7.93 8.34 1.98
N ARG A 133 8.83 7.36 1.96
CA ARG A 133 8.57 6.01 2.49
C ARG A 133 9.06 5.89 3.93
N ALA A 134 8.32 5.13 4.72
CA ALA A 134 8.69 4.75 6.08
C ALA A 134 9.67 3.57 6.06
N ASP A 135 10.63 3.59 6.97
CA ASP A 135 11.45 2.42 7.29
C ASP A 135 10.72 1.55 8.31
N ALA A 136 9.60 1.01 7.85
CA ALA A 136 8.67 0.17 8.58
C ALA A 136 8.48 -1.16 7.87
N TYR A 137 8.11 -2.17 8.65
CA TYR A 137 7.90 -3.52 8.16
C TYR A 137 6.80 -4.23 8.94
N ASP A 138 5.97 -5.00 8.23
CA ASP A 138 4.99 -5.89 8.84
C ASP A 138 5.25 -7.33 8.39
N MET A 139 5.20 -8.25 9.33
CA MET A 139 5.13 -9.67 9.03
C MET A 139 3.67 -10.07 8.85
N VAL A 140 3.37 -10.60 7.68
CA VAL A 140 2.00 -10.98 7.30
C VAL A 140 1.94 -12.48 7.08
N CYS A 141 0.94 -13.12 7.69
CA CYS A 141 0.62 -14.53 7.50
C CYS A 141 -0.75 -14.67 6.86
N ASN A 142 -0.82 -15.25 5.67
CA ASN A 142 -2.07 -15.48 4.94
C ASN A 142 -2.93 -14.21 4.75
N GLY A 143 -2.28 -13.05 4.62
CA GLY A 143 -2.95 -11.76 4.45
C GLY A 143 -3.37 -11.09 5.76
N ILE A 144 -2.95 -11.61 6.91
CA ILE A 144 -3.19 -11.04 8.25
C ILE A 144 -1.84 -10.62 8.82
N GLU A 145 -1.72 -9.36 9.25
CA GLU A 145 -0.57 -8.89 10.01
C GLU A 145 -0.47 -9.67 11.34
N VAL A 146 0.69 -10.25 11.58
CA VAL A 146 0.97 -11.01 12.82
C VAL A 146 1.97 -10.30 13.72
N GLY A 147 2.63 -9.29 13.20
CA GLY A 147 3.53 -8.41 13.93
C GLY A 147 4.16 -7.40 13.01
N GLY A 148 4.60 -6.28 13.55
CA GLY A 148 5.21 -5.22 12.77
C GLY A 148 6.04 -4.27 13.60
N GLY A 149 6.92 -3.54 12.94
CA GLY A 149 7.82 -2.60 13.58
C GLY A 149 8.40 -1.58 12.63
N SER A 150 9.25 -0.74 13.16
CA SER A 150 9.97 0.25 12.36
C SER A 150 11.32 0.61 12.98
N ILE A 151 12.21 1.11 12.16
CA ILE A 151 13.34 1.91 12.65
C ILE A 151 12.78 3.18 13.28
N ARG A 152 13.37 3.60 14.40
CA ARG A 152 12.93 4.77 15.17
C ARG A 152 13.81 5.96 14.87
N ILE A 153 13.18 7.16 14.83
CA ILE A 153 13.92 8.41 14.76
C ILE A 153 14.69 8.61 16.07
N HIS A 154 16.01 8.78 15.96
CA HIS A 154 16.89 9.10 17.08
C HIS A 154 17.54 10.48 16.97
N ASP A 155 17.47 11.10 15.78
CA ASP A 155 17.89 12.48 15.56
C ASP A 155 16.78 13.45 15.96
N SER A 156 17.07 14.37 16.89
CA SER A 156 16.07 15.32 17.41
C SER A 156 15.60 16.30 16.33
N LYS A 157 16.48 16.72 15.41
CA LYS A 157 16.11 17.66 14.35
C LYS A 157 15.18 17.02 13.34
N LEU A 158 15.43 15.76 13.02
CA LEU A 158 14.53 14.98 12.16
C LEU A 158 13.18 14.77 12.84
N GLN A 159 13.17 14.50 14.17
CA GLN A 159 11.93 14.35 14.93
C GLN A 159 11.11 15.66 14.96
N ASP A 160 11.76 16.79 15.19
CA ASP A 160 11.10 18.10 15.18
C ASP A 160 10.50 18.41 13.79
N LYS A 161 11.23 18.10 12.73
CA LYS A 161 10.74 18.19 11.35
C LYS A 161 9.49 17.34 11.12
N MET A 162 9.49 16.09 11.58
CA MET A 162 8.34 15.21 11.48
C MET A 162 7.12 15.79 12.20
N PHE A 163 7.28 16.31 13.42
CA PHE A 163 6.18 16.94 14.14
C PHE A 163 5.62 18.16 13.40
N GLN A 164 6.48 19.01 12.83
CA GLN A 164 6.06 20.15 12.03
C GLN A 164 5.22 19.73 10.82
N LEU A 165 5.66 18.71 10.07
CA LEU A 165 4.92 18.18 8.92
C LEU A 165 3.55 17.60 9.31
N LEU A 166 3.45 17.04 10.51
CA LEU A 166 2.20 16.53 11.08
C LEU A 166 1.34 17.61 11.73
N GLY A 167 1.76 18.90 11.67
CA GLY A 167 1.00 20.03 12.20
C GLY A 167 1.05 20.17 13.72
N PHE A 168 2.03 19.57 14.39
CA PHE A 168 2.25 19.82 15.82
C PHE A 168 3.04 21.13 16.01
N THR A 169 2.62 21.95 16.97
CA THR A 169 3.49 22.98 17.53
C THR A 169 4.48 22.35 18.50
N GLU A 170 5.59 23.04 18.76
CA GLU A 170 6.61 22.56 19.70
C GLU A 170 6.01 22.30 21.09
N GLU A 171 5.12 23.21 21.58
CA GLU A 171 4.46 23.05 22.88
C GLU A 171 3.58 21.79 22.89
N LYS A 172 2.79 21.56 21.84
CA LYS A 172 1.92 20.37 21.77
C LYS A 172 2.72 19.09 21.64
N ALA A 173 3.81 19.08 20.90
CA ALA A 173 4.71 17.95 20.81
C ALA A 173 5.35 17.64 22.17
N GLN A 174 5.83 18.67 22.87
CA GLN A 174 6.41 18.54 24.20
C GLN A 174 5.38 18.08 25.25
N GLU A 175 4.15 18.60 25.21
CA GLU A 175 3.08 18.21 26.12
C GLU A 175 2.73 16.71 25.96
N ARG A 176 2.59 16.24 24.72
CA ARG A 176 2.15 14.87 24.41
C ARG A 176 3.26 13.83 24.50
N PHE A 177 4.46 14.19 24.02
CA PHE A 177 5.54 13.26 23.77
C PHE A 177 6.85 13.62 24.48
N GLY A 178 6.88 14.70 25.28
CA GLY A 178 8.08 15.22 25.90
C GLY A 178 8.82 14.19 26.74
N PHE A 179 8.12 13.32 27.46
CA PHE A 179 8.75 12.25 28.25
C PHE A 179 9.53 11.27 27.35
N LEU A 180 8.96 10.89 26.19
CA LEU A 180 9.59 9.99 25.25
C LEU A 180 10.75 10.67 24.51
N MET A 181 10.53 11.90 24.04
CA MET A 181 11.58 12.71 23.41
C MET A 181 12.78 12.91 24.33
N ASN A 182 12.54 13.15 25.62
CA ASN A 182 13.60 13.26 26.61
C ASN A 182 14.32 11.91 26.87
N ALA A 183 13.59 10.81 26.89
CA ALA A 183 14.20 9.49 27.00
C ALA A 183 15.13 9.20 25.79
N PHE A 184 14.72 9.55 24.58
CA PHE A 184 15.52 9.35 23.36
C PHE A 184 16.82 10.18 23.32
N LYS A 185 16.93 11.26 24.11
CA LYS A 185 18.20 11.99 24.26
C LYS A 185 19.31 11.14 24.92
N TYR A 186 18.94 10.11 25.65
CA TYR A 186 19.88 9.16 26.25
C TYR A 186 20.17 7.94 25.34
N GLY A 187 19.45 7.82 24.26
CA GLY A 187 19.57 6.77 23.25
C GLY A 187 18.21 6.20 22.86
N ALA A 188 18.06 5.86 21.60
CA ALA A 188 16.91 5.16 21.08
C ALA A 188 17.31 3.74 20.67
N PRO A 189 16.42 2.72 20.86
CA PRO A 189 16.68 1.41 20.29
C PRO A 189 16.71 1.49 18.76
N PRO A 190 17.43 0.58 18.07
CA PRO A 190 17.52 0.62 16.60
C PRO A 190 16.16 0.44 15.95
N HIS A 191 15.26 -0.32 16.56
CA HIS A 191 13.88 -0.49 16.11
C HIS A 191 12.94 -0.68 17.30
N GLY A 192 11.64 -0.54 17.03
CA GLY A 192 10.59 -0.82 18.00
C GLY A 192 9.41 -1.50 17.31
N GLY A 193 8.63 -2.24 18.08
CA GLY A 193 7.53 -3.06 17.61
C GLY A 193 7.88 -4.54 17.57
N LEU A 194 6.87 -5.33 17.14
CA LEU A 194 6.79 -6.72 16.94
C LEU A 194 6.38 -7.66 17.88
#